data_48d8616496b8f36a6258015f06874909
#
_entry.id   48d8616496b8f36a6258015f06874909
#
_cell.length_a   1.000
_cell.length_b   1.000
_cell.length_c   1.000
_cell.angle_alpha   90.00
_cell.angle_beta   90.00
_cell.angle_gamma   90.00
#
_symmetry.space_group_name_H-M   'P 1'
#
loop_
_entity.id
_entity.type
_entity.pdbx_description
1 polymer ?
#
loop_
_entity_poly.entity_id
_entity_poly.type
_entity_poly.pdbx_seq_one_letter_code
_entity_poly.pdbx_strand_id
1 'polypeptide(L)'
;AEKNYPLREIVSVTADNQRHRYTYKDFAVRSRQLANALNSIGAQFGDRIGTLAWNDYRHLELYYAISGSGMVCHTINPKLFPEQVTYIINHAEDRFIFVDVLVMPLIEALAPQLSNVEAFIVLTNKANMPETNLENVLCYEELIADKSSEFEWPEFDENTASGMCYTSGTTGNPKGVVYSHRSTLLHAFAGALPDVTNSSSRETCLPVVPMFHVNAWGLPFGTIMTGTKLVMPGPKMGDGETLQNLIESEQVTFSSGVPTIWLALLDYLDKSAKKIPTLHKVSVGGAACPRTIIERFKHNYDTMVYQGWGMTETSPLGTIFGLQPGMEDYTDEQITDLQAMQGRGVFGIEMRIVDEDNNELPWDGVAFGALKVRGPWVVSGYYGMSQIPGEEGCPVDEMGWFETGDVATINPLGYMQITDRTKDVIKSGGEWVSSIDIENAAVSHPGIAEAAAIGRYHPKWTERPLLIAVRKGDKQTTSAEVLAFLTDKLHKWSMPDDVVFVDELPHTATGKLNKLALRKTFEDYQFPVAS
;
A
#
# COMPACT_ATOMS: atom_id res chain seq x y z
N ALA A 1 21.95 -12.55 -4.74
CA ALA A 1 22.52 -11.86 -3.59
C ALA A 1 23.65 -12.67 -2.93
N GLU A 2 23.43 -13.94 -2.56
CA GLU A 2 24.40 -14.79 -1.88
C GLU A 2 25.79 -14.82 -2.55
N LYS A 3 25.85 -14.91 -3.88
CA LYS A 3 27.11 -14.97 -4.65
C LYS A 3 27.78 -13.59 -4.81
N ASN A 4 26.96 -12.54 -5.04
CA ASN A 4 27.48 -11.21 -5.41
C ASN A 4 27.66 -10.29 -4.21
N TYR A 5 26.84 -10.47 -3.15
CA TYR A 5 26.78 -9.61 -1.97
C TYR A 5 26.74 -10.38 -0.65
N PRO A 6 27.56 -11.46 -0.46
CA PRO A 6 27.40 -12.40 0.65
C PRO A 6 27.46 -11.75 2.03
N LEU A 7 28.23 -10.68 2.19
CA LEU A 7 28.45 -9.99 3.46
C LEU A 7 27.52 -8.79 3.69
N ARG A 8 26.61 -8.52 2.76
CA ARG A 8 25.63 -7.45 2.93
C ARG A 8 24.63 -7.81 4.03
N GLU A 9 24.28 -6.85 4.86
CA GLU A 9 23.49 -7.10 6.07
C GLU A 9 21.99 -6.96 5.84
N ILE A 10 21.24 -7.76 6.57
CA ILE A 10 19.83 -7.61 6.86
C ILE A 10 19.70 -7.42 8.37
N VAL A 11 19.04 -6.34 8.77
CA VAL A 11 18.82 -5.99 10.17
C VAL A 11 17.32 -5.94 10.42
N SER A 12 16.84 -6.56 11.51
CA SER A 12 15.42 -6.57 11.85
C SER A 12 15.21 -6.23 13.32
N VAL A 13 14.16 -5.47 13.60
CA VAL A 13 13.57 -5.42 14.94
C VAL A 13 12.53 -6.52 15.01
N THR A 14 12.67 -7.41 15.97
CA THR A 14 11.75 -8.55 16.17
C THR A 14 10.59 -8.17 17.10
N ALA A 15 9.57 -9.03 17.20
CA ALA A 15 8.39 -8.79 18.03
C ALA A 15 8.74 -8.60 19.53
N ASP A 16 9.80 -9.26 20.02
CA ASP A 16 10.35 -9.09 21.36
C ASP A 16 11.28 -7.88 21.51
N ASN A 17 11.28 -6.97 20.52
CA ASN A 17 12.06 -5.74 20.48
C ASN A 17 13.58 -5.92 20.50
N GLN A 18 14.08 -7.07 20.07
CA GLN A 18 15.51 -7.31 19.87
C GLN A 18 15.94 -6.95 18.45
N ARG A 19 17.23 -6.68 18.27
CA ARG A 19 17.81 -6.51 16.93
C ARG A 19 18.44 -7.80 16.48
N HIS A 20 17.88 -8.41 15.44
CA HIS A 20 18.49 -9.50 14.71
C HIS A 20 19.31 -8.94 13.56
N ARG A 21 20.54 -9.44 13.40
CA ARG A 21 21.44 -9.05 12.31
C ARG A 21 22.10 -10.27 11.73
N TYR A 22 22.04 -10.42 10.42
CA TYR A 22 22.70 -11.47 9.68
C TYR A 22 23.02 -11.00 8.26
N THR A 23 23.69 -11.81 7.46
CA THR A 23 24.13 -11.48 6.11
C THR A 23 23.23 -12.10 5.05
N TYR A 24 23.38 -11.68 3.79
CA TYR A 24 22.69 -12.31 2.66
C TYR A 24 23.10 -13.77 2.48
N LYS A 25 24.33 -14.14 2.87
CA LYS A 25 24.75 -15.54 2.89
C LYS A 25 23.94 -16.36 3.92
N ASP A 26 23.80 -15.82 5.14
CA ASP A 26 23.02 -16.47 6.20
C ASP A 26 21.55 -16.56 5.82
N PHE A 27 20.99 -15.49 5.25
CA PHE A 27 19.63 -15.46 4.71
C PHE A 27 19.40 -16.58 3.67
N ALA A 28 20.33 -16.76 2.73
CA ALA A 28 20.21 -17.79 1.70
C ALA A 28 20.28 -19.21 2.29
N VAL A 29 21.13 -19.44 3.30
CA VAL A 29 21.20 -20.69 4.03
C VAL A 29 19.87 -20.99 4.72
N ARG A 30 19.33 -20.04 5.48
CA ARG A 30 18.08 -20.21 6.22
C ARG A 30 16.86 -20.36 5.30
N SER A 31 16.84 -19.66 4.16
CA SER A 31 15.80 -19.85 3.13
C SER A 31 15.78 -21.28 2.58
N ARG A 32 16.93 -21.89 2.35
CA ARG A 32 17.01 -23.32 1.94
C ARG A 32 16.59 -24.27 3.05
N GLN A 33 16.97 -23.98 4.30
CA GLN A 33 16.50 -24.76 5.46
C GLN A 33 14.98 -24.70 5.58
N LEU A 34 14.40 -23.51 5.38
CA LEU A 34 12.94 -23.33 5.41
C LEU A 34 12.26 -24.07 4.24
N ALA A 35 12.83 -24.04 3.03
CA ALA A 35 12.30 -24.79 1.89
C ALA A 35 12.28 -26.31 2.19
N ASN A 36 13.34 -26.85 2.79
CA ASN A 36 13.36 -28.25 3.27
C ASN A 36 12.33 -28.49 4.38
N ALA A 37 12.13 -27.52 5.26
CA ALA A 37 11.14 -27.59 6.33
C ALA A 37 9.71 -27.65 5.78
N LEU A 38 9.38 -26.80 4.81
CA LEU A 38 8.08 -26.81 4.11
C LEU A 38 7.80 -28.17 3.47
N ASN A 39 8.78 -28.75 2.77
CA ASN A 39 8.65 -30.11 2.21
C ASN A 39 8.40 -31.17 3.31
N SER A 40 9.08 -31.03 4.47
CA SER A 40 8.94 -32.01 5.57
C SER A 40 7.59 -31.98 6.27
N ILE A 41 6.87 -30.87 6.22
CA ILE A 41 5.48 -30.78 6.73
C ILE A 41 4.43 -31.08 5.66
N GLY A 42 4.85 -31.44 4.45
CA GLY A 42 3.97 -31.89 3.37
C GLY A 42 3.44 -30.77 2.48
N ALA A 43 4.04 -29.57 2.51
CA ALA A 43 3.70 -28.52 1.57
C ALA A 43 4.10 -28.92 0.14
N GLN A 44 3.28 -28.57 -0.84
CA GLN A 44 3.40 -29.02 -2.22
C GLN A 44 3.43 -27.83 -3.18
N PHE A 45 3.92 -28.07 -4.39
CA PHE A 45 3.87 -27.12 -5.49
C PHE A 45 2.45 -26.58 -5.69
N GLY A 46 2.32 -25.25 -5.79
CA GLY A 46 1.04 -24.56 -5.98
C GLY A 46 0.23 -24.31 -4.70
N ASP A 47 0.64 -24.85 -3.55
CA ASP A 47 -0.02 -24.56 -2.27
C ASP A 47 0.09 -23.07 -1.94
N ARG A 48 -0.96 -22.52 -1.34
CA ARG A 48 -0.95 -21.17 -0.75
C ARG A 48 -0.53 -21.32 0.71
N ILE A 49 0.48 -20.57 1.07
CA ILE A 49 1.04 -20.53 2.41
C ILE A 49 0.78 -19.14 2.98
N GLY A 50 -0.12 -19.08 3.96
CA GLY A 50 -0.51 -17.81 4.58
C GLY A 50 0.56 -17.27 5.51
N THR A 51 0.76 -15.95 5.51
CA THR A 51 1.68 -15.26 6.42
C THR A 51 0.99 -14.08 7.08
N LEU A 52 0.84 -14.11 8.40
CA LEU A 52 0.38 -13.00 9.24
C LEU A 52 1.57 -12.48 10.05
N ALA A 53 2.39 -11.66 9.43
CA ALA A 53 3.68 -11.26 10.00
C ALA A 53 4.05 -9.80 9.68
N TRP A 54 4.86 -9.22 10.55
CA TRP A 54 5.43 -7.89 10.39
C TRP A 54 6.69 -7.92 9.51
N ASN A 55 7.32 -6.76 9.29
CA ASN A 55 8.55 -6.64 8.51
C ASN A 55 9.74 -7.10 9.34
N ASP A 56 10.05 -8.39 9.28
CA ASP A 56 11.24 -8.94 9.90
C ASP A 56 11.94 -10.00 9.02
N TYR A 57 13.07 -10.51 9.48
CA TYR A 57 13.89 -11.46 8.74
C TYR A 57 13.20 -12.80 8.48
N ARG A 58 12.34 -13.28 9.40
CA ARG A 58 11.60 -14.54 9.22
C ARG A 58 10.55 -14.40 8.12
N HIS A 59 9.85 -13.28 8.09
CA HIS A 59 8.90 -13.00 7.02
C HIS A 59 9.61 -12.88 5.66
N LEU A 60 10.81 -12.28 5.63
CA LEU A 60 11.61 -12.23 4.41
C LEU A 60 12.05 -13.64 3.95
N GLU A 61 12.47 -14.51 4.87
CA GLU A 61 12.81 -15.90 4.56
C GLU A 61 11.60 -16.65 3.96
N LEU A 62 10.39 -16.43 4.49
CA LEU A 62 9.14 -16.99 3.94
C LEU A 62 8.91 -16.58 2.49
N TYR A 63 9.10 -15.29 2.15
CA TYR A 63 8.95 -14.81 0.78
C TYR A 63 9.75 -15.62 -0.23
N TYR A 64 11.00 -15.94 0.13
CA TYR A 64 11.92 -16.62 -0.78
C TYR A 64 11.80 -18.14 -0.73
N ALA A 65 11.60 -18.71 0.44
CA ALA A 65 11.46 -20.17 0.56
C ALA A 65 10.15 -20.68 -0.07
N ILE A 66 9.04 -19.98 0.19
CA ILE A 66 7.73 -20.37 -0.34
C ILE A 66 7.73 -20.22 -1.86
N SER A 67 7.99 -19.01 -2.37
CA SER A 67 7.93 -18.77 -3.81
C SER A 67 9.00 -19.55 -4.58
N GLY A 68 10.23 -19.63 -4.05
CA GLY A 68 11.32 -20.37 -4.67
C GLY A 68 11.05 -21.88 -4.78
N SER A 69 10.20 -22.43 -3.91
CA SER A 69 9.76 -23.83 -3.97
C SER A 69 8.55 -24.05 -4.87
N GLY A 70 8.08 -23.04 -5.59
CA GLY A 70 6.91 -23.11 -6.48
C GLY A 70 5.56 -23.07 -5.75
N MET A 71 5.55 -22.63 -4.50
CA MET A 71 4.35 -22.34 -3.72
C MET A 71 3.99 -20.85 -3.81
N VAL A 72 2.82 -20.46 -3.33
CA VAL A 72 2.33 -19.09 -3.36
C VAL A 72 2.43 -18.46 -1.98
N CYS A 73 3.25 -17.44 -1.82
CA CYS A 73 3.34 -16.67 -0.58
C CYS A 73 2.09 -15.76 -0.46
N HIS A 74 1.11 -16.20 0.34
CA HIS A 74 -0.09 -15.43 0.59
C HIS A 74 0.10 -14.54 1.80
N THR A 75 0.28 -13.24 1.57
CA THR A 75 0.48 -12.27 2.64
C THR A 75 -0.85 -11.71 3.13
N ILE A 76 -1.12 -11.85 4.42
CA ILE A 76 -2.39 -11.52 5.05
C ILE A 76 -2.21 -10.33 6.00
N ASN A 77 -3.01 -9.29 5.81
CA ASN A 77 -2.96 -8.11 6.67
C ASN A 77 -3.63 -8.39 8.03
N PRO A 78 -2.86 -8.40 9.14
CA PRO A 78 -3.40 -8.70 10.47
C PRO A 78 -4.29 -7.60 11.05
N LYS A 79 -4.39 -6.45 10.37
CA LYS A 79 -5.26 -5.32 10.77
C LYS A 79 -6.66 -5.38 10.14
N LEU A 80 -6.94 -6.37 9.30
CA LEU A 80 -8.29 -6.59 8.76
C LEU A 80 -9.25 -7.04 9.86
N PHE A 81 -10.54 -6.85 9.62
CA PHE A 81 -11.56 -7.39 10.51
C PHE A 81 -11.50 -8.93 10.53
N PRO A 82 -11.79 -9.57 11.68
CA PRO A 82 -11.73 -11.02 11.85
C PRO A 82 -12.47 -11.80 10.75
N GLU A 83 -13.64 -11.34 10.34
CA GLU A 83 -14.46 -11.95 9.29
C GLU A 83 -13.76 -11.90 7.92
N GLN A 84 -13.03 -10.80 7.65
CA GLN A 84 -12.26 -10.67 6.41
C GLN A 84 -11.04 -11.60 6.42
N VAL A 85 -10.34 -11.71 7.55
CA VAL A 85 -9.20 -12.63 7.69
C VAL A 85 -9.66 -14.07 7.49
N THR A 86 -10.77 -14.47 8.14
CA THR A 86 -11.38 -15.79 7.96
C THR A 86 -11.74 -16.06 6.50
N TYR A 87 -12.39 -15.07 5.85
CA TYR A 87 -12.77 -15.20 4.44
C TYR A 87 -11.57 -15.43 3.53
N ILE A 88 -10.53 -14.59 3.64
CA ILE A 88 -9.39 -14.66 2.72
C ILE A 88 -8.56 -15.95 2.91
N ILE A 89 -8.39 -16.42 4.14
CA ILE A 89 -7.70 -17.68 4.43
C ILE A 89 -8.45 -18.87 3.81
N ASN A 90 -9.76 -18.92 4.02
CA ASN A 90 -10.59 -20.00 3.48
C ASN A 90 -10.73 -19.91 1.96
N HIS A 91 -10.90 -18.71 1.40
CA HIS A 91 -11.01 -18.49 -0.05
C HIS A 91 -9.71 -18.82 -0.78
N ALA A 92 -8.55 -18.50 -0.18
CA ALA A 92 -7.24 -18.86 -0.71
C ALA A 92 -6.94 -20.34 -0.53
N GLU A 93 -7.70 -21.05 0.32
CA GLU A 93 -7.42 -22.44 0.72
C GLU A 93 -6.02 -22.62 1.29
N ASP A 94 -5.60 -21.70 2.19
CA ASP A 94 -4.29 -21.77 2.84
C ASP A 94 -4.15 -23.05 3.64
N ARG A 95 -3.08 -23.83 3.40
CA ARG A 95 -2.82 -25.09 4.10
C ARG A 95 -1.98 -24.91 5.37
N PHE A 96 -1.06 -23.97 5.35
CA PHE A 96 -0.19 -23.64 6.47
C PHE A 96 -0.22 -22.14 6.71
N ILE A 97 -0.25 -21.74 7.97
CA ILE A 97 -0.24 -20.34 8.37
C ILE A 97 0.98 -20.04 9.23
N PHE A 98 1.86 -19.18 8.74
CA PHE A 98 2.95 -18.62 9.54
C PHE A 98 2.46 -17.35 10.24
N VAL A 99 2.58 -17.30 11.56
CA VAL A 99 1.97 -16.25 12.38
C VAL A 99 2.97 -15.62 13.34
N ASP A 100 3.02 -14.29 13.37
CA ASP A 100 3.78 -13.53 14.38
C ASP A 100 3.15 -13.70 15.77
N VAL A 101 3.97 -13.75 16.81
CA VAL A 101 3.52 -13.94 18.19
C VAL A 101 2.48 -12.88 18.62
N LEU A 102 2.57 -11.66 18.10
CA LEU A 102 1.62 -10.58 18.40
C LEU A 102 0.24 -10.80 17.76
N VAL A 103 0.13 -11.70 16.79
CA VAL A 103 -1.10 -12.00 16.04
C VAL A 103 -1.74 -13.31 16.52
N MET A 104 -1.08 -14.06 17.39
CA MET A 104 -1.59 -15.33 17.94
C MET A 104 -3.01 -15.22 18.52
N PRO A 105 -3.37 -14.20 19.32
CA PRO A 105 -4.73 -14.09 19.86
C PRO A 105 -5.81 -14.00 18.78
N LEU A 106 -5.51 -13.35 17.65
CA LEU A 106 -6.44 -13.30 16.52
C LEU A 106 -6.61 -14.69 15.90
N ILE A 107 -5.51 -15.40 15.63
CA ILE A 107 -5.56 -16.73 15.01
C ILE A 107 -6.24 -17.74 15.92
N GLU A 108 -6.00 -17.71 17.23
CA GLU A 108 -6.71 -18.56 18.19
C GLU A 108 -8.24 -18.38 18.13
N ALA A 109 -8.70 -17.13 18.00
CA ALA A 109 -10.12 -16.85 17.88
C ALA A 109 -10.71 -17.32 16.53
N LEU A 110 -9.92 -17.34 15.46
CA LEU A 110 -10.37 -17.69 14.10
C LEU A 110 -10.21 -19.18 13.77
N ALA A 111 -9.29 -19.88 14.39
CA ALA A 111 -8.92 -21.27 14.06
C ALA A 111 -10.10 -22.24 13.93
N PRO A 112 -11.17 -22.19 14.78
CA PRO A 112 -12.33 -23.06 14.60
C PRO A 112 -13.07 -22.89 13.27
N GLN A 113 -12.84 -21.78 12.55
CA GLN A 113 -13.47 -21.44 11.26
C GLN A 113 -12.52 -21.68 10.06
N LEU A 114 -11.26 -22.07 10.30
CA LEU A 114 -10.22 -22.25 9.27
C LEU A 114 -10.12 -23.73 8.87
N SER A 115 -11.01 -24.17 8.00
CA SER A 115 -11.24 -25.58 7.71
C SER A 115 -10.09 -26.28 6.95
N ASN A 116 -9.28 -25.54 6.20
CA ASN A 116 -8.22 -26.09 5.34
C ASN A 116 -6.82 -25.99 5.97
N VAL A 117 -6.69 -25.32 7.11
CA VAL A 117 -5.39 -25.10 7.75
C VAL A 117 -4.94 -26.34 8.49
N GLU A 118 -3.82 -26.92 8.08
CA GLU A 118 -3.26 -28.15 8.63
C GLU A 118 -2.34 -27.89 9.83
N ALA A 119 -1.61 -26.75 9.82
CA ALA A 119 -0.76 -26.36 10.94
C ALA A 119 -0.54 -24.84 11.01
N PHE A 120 -0.27 -24.35 12.22
CA PHE A 120 0.14 -22.99 12.51
C PHE A 120 1.62 -22.97 12.92
N ILE A 121 2.43 -22.12 12.28
CA ILE A 121 3.85 -21.99 12.57
C ILE A 121 4.12 -20.62 13.19
N VAL A 122 4.46 -20.60 14.47
CA VAL A 122 4.72 -19.36 15.20
C VAL A 122 6.12 -18.84 14.89
N LEU A 123 6.21 -17.60 14.40
CA LEU A 123 7.45 -16.94 14.00
C LEU A 123 8.30 -16.52 15.22
N THR A 124 8.80 -17.49 15.95
CA THR A 124 9.55 -17.30 17.19
C THR A 124 10.54 -18.43 17.42
N ASN A 125 11.30 -18.33 18.51
CA ASN A 125 12.14 -19.41 19.03
C ASN A 125 11.42 -20.14 20.17
N LYS A 126 11.97 -21.30 20.57
CA LYS A 126 11.39 -22.16 21.61
C LYS A 126 11.16 -21.42 22.93
N ALA A 127 12.06 -20.56 23.33
CA ALA A 127 12.00 -19.86 24.62
C ALA A 127 10.85 -18.83 24.68
N ASN A 128 10.44 -18.33 23.50
CA ASN A 128 9.40 -17.31 23.36
C ASN A 128 8.09 -17.85 22.76
N MET A 129 7.93 -19.18 22.69
CA MET A 129 6.67 -19.79 22.28
C MET A 129 5.55 -19.41 23.25
N PRO A 130 4.44 -18.85 22.76
CA PRO A 130 3.29 -18.56 23.62
C PRO A 130 2.60 -19.85 24.05
N GLU A 131 1.99 -19.80 25.24
CA GLU A 131 0.99 -20.83 25.59
C GLU A 131 -0.23 -20.68 24.67
N THR A 132 -0.70 -21.78 24.11
CA THR A 132 -1.82 -21.77 23.17
C THR A 132 -2.63 -23.05 23.25
N ASN A 133 -3.93 -22.95 22.93
CA ASN A 133 -4.85 -24.09 22.85
C ASN A 133 -5.03 -24.58 21.38
N LEU A 134 -4.30 -24.00 20.43
CA LEU A 134 -4.36 -24.45 19.04
C LEU A 134 -3.73 -25.84 18.89
N GLU A 135 -4.35 -26.66 18.07
CA GLU A 135 -3.78 -27.93 17.64
C GLU A 135 -2.74 -27.71 16.53
N ASN A 136 -1.79 -28.62 16.36
CA ASN A 136 -0.77 -28.60 15.30
C ASN A 136 0.02 -27.28 15.23
N VAL A 137 0.52 -26.81 16.37
CA VAL A 137 1.35 -25.61 16.45
C VAL A 137 2.82 -25.98 16.43
N LEU A 138 3.58 -25.33 15.56
CA LEU A 138 5.02 -25.53 15.39
C LEU A 138 5.79 -24.23 15.71
N CYS A 139 7.02 -24.38 16.21
CA CYS A 139 7.94 -23.26 16.41
C CYS A 139 8.82 -23.10 15.16
N TYR A 140 8.89 -21.88 14.61
CA TYR A 140 9.66 -21.60 13.40
C TYR A 140 11.13 -22.00 13.51
N GLU A 141 11.82 -21.55 14.57
CA GLU A 141 13.26 -21.83 14.72
C GLU A 141 13.53 -23.33 14.97
N GLU A 142 12.64 -24.05 15.66
CA GLU A 142 12.78 -25.50 15.81
C GLU A 142 12.49 -26.23 14.50
N LEU A 143 11.52 -25.76 13.71
CA LEU A 143 11.14 -26.35 12.43
C LEU A 143 12.30 -26.36 11.42
N ILE A 144 13.13 -25.31 11.41
CA ILE A 144 14.25 -25.17 10.47
C ILE A 144 15.60 -25.64 11.01
N ALA A 145 15.75 -25.80 12.34
CA ALA A 145 17.05 -26.01 13.01
C ALA A 145 17.87 -27.16 12.46
N ASP A 146 17.22 -28.31 12.25
CA ASP A 146 17.87 -29.56 11.82
C ASP A 146 17.76 -29.79 10.31
N LYS A 147 17.30 -28.80 9.54
CA LYS A 147 17.14 -28.95 8.10
C LYS A 147 18.43 -28.67 7.35
N SER A 148 18.62 -29.40 6.25
CA SER A 148 19.77 -29.21 5.36
C SER A 148 19.84 -27.75 4.87
N SER A 149 21.03 -27.19 4.83
CA SER A 149 21.35 -25.92 4.18
C SER A 149 21.48 -26.03 2.65
N GLU A 150 21.39 -27.26 2.13
CA GLU A 150 21.36 -27.53 0.69
C GLU A 150 19.92 -27.79 0.27
N PHE A 151 19.50 -27.18 -0.81
CA PHE A 151 18.18 -27.34 -1.42
C PHE A 151 18.31 -27.09 -2.92
N GLU A 152 17.80 -28.00 -3.72
CA GLU A 152 17.72 -27.85 -5.16
C GLU A 152 16.39 -27.17 -5.49
N TRP A 153 16.49 -25.91 -5.92
CA TRP A 153 15.31 -25.13 -6.30
C TRP A 153 14.67 -25.73 -7.57
N PRO A 154 13.36 -26.02 -7.56
CA PRO A 154 12.70 -26.56 -8.74
C PRO A 154 12.71 -25.59 -9.92
N GLU A 155 12.78 -26.12 -11.14
CA GLU A 155 12.57 -25.36 -12.35
C GLU A 155 11.10 -25.37 -12.73
N PHE A 156 10.53 -24.19 -13.05
CA PHE A 156 9.14 -24.02 -13.47
C PHE A 156 8.99 -22.78 -14.37
N ASP A 157 7.81 -22.65 -15.01
CA ASP A 157 7.50 -21.51 -15.86
C ASP A 157 7.53 -20.19 -15.08
N GLU A 158 8.11 -19.13 -15.67
CA GLU A 158 8.20 -17.81 -15.05
C GLU A 158 6.82 -17.16 -14.75
N ASN A 159 5.76 -17.62 -15.42
CA ASN A 159 4.39 -17.21 -15.16
C ASN A 159 3.72 -17.96 -14.00
N THR A 160 4.41 -18.93 -13.38
CA THR A 160 3.95 -19.58 -12.15
C THR A 160 3.69 -18.53 -11.07
N ALA A 161 2.61 -18.72 -10.31
CA ALA A 161 2.28 -17.84 -9.19
C ALA A 161 3.37 -17.86 -8.11
N SER A 162 3.85 -16.70 -7.69
CA SER A 162 4.87 -16.54 -6.64
C SER A 162 4.30 -15.99 -5.34
N GLY A 163 3.26 -15.18 -5.45
CA GLY A 163 2.64 -14.55 -4.29
C GLY A 163 1.21 -14.10 -4.56
N MET A 164 0.51 -13.77 -3.49
CA MET A 164 -0.86 -13.29 -3.55
C MET A 164 -1.12 -12.30 -2.42
N CYS A 165 -1.82 -11.21 -2.76
CA CYS A 165 -2.33 -10.25 -1.79
C CYS A 165 -3.82 -10.00 -2.04
N TYR A 166 -4.60 -9.90 -0.97
CA TYR A 166 -6.02 -9.54 -1.11
C TYR A 166 -6.20 -8.03 -1.08
N THR A 167 -7.11 -7.55 -1.91
CA THR A 167 -7.58 -6.15 -1.87
C THR A 167 -8.43 -5.91 -0.63
N SER A 168 -8.55 -4.64 -0.19
CA SER A 168 -9.33 -4.28 1.01
C SER A 168 -10.86 -4.37 0.83
N GLY A 169 -11.36 -4.76 -0.35
CA GLY A 169 -12.77 -5.05 -0.56
C GLY A 169 -13.74 -3.90 -0.29
N THR A 170 -13.48 -2.70 -0.83
CA THR A 170 -14.38 -1.54 -0.63
C THR A 170 -15.76 -1.69 -1.26
N THR A 171 -15.98 -2.69 -2.12
CA THR A 171 -17.22 -2.91 -2.88
C THR A 171 -17.70 -4.36 -2.86
N GLY A 172 -17.35 -5.14 -1.85
CA GLY A 172 -17.72 -6.57 -1.76
C GLY A 172 -16.64 -7.36 -1.03
N ASN A 173 -16.61 -8.67 -1.21
CA ASN A 173 -15.57 -9.51 -0.65
C ASN A 173 -14.19 -9.14 -1.22
N PRO A 174 -13.12 -9.21 -0.40
CA PRO A 174 -11.74 -9.03 -0.88
C PRO A 174 -11.43 -9.97 -2.03
N LYS A 175 -10.68 -9.48 -3.04
CA LYS A 175 -10.24 -10.27 -4.20
C LYS A 175 -8.76 -10.57 -4.08
N GLY A 176 -8.35 -11.80 -4.33
CA GLY A 176 -6.95 -12.21 -4.33
C GLY A 176 -6.26 -11.83 -5.63
N VAL A 177 -5.32 -10.89 -5.59
CA VAL A 177 -4.45 -10.55 -6.72
C VAL A 177 -3.27 -11.49 -6.74
N VAL A 178 -3.10 -12.22 -7.82
CA VAL A 178 -2.02 -13.21 -7.98
C VAL A 178 -0.86 -12.58 -8.74
N TYR A 179 0.35 -12.70 -8.18
CA TYR A 179 1.59 -12.25 -8.82
C TYR A 179 2.39 -13.44 -9.32
N SER A 180 2.84 -13.40 -10.57
CA SER A 180 3.76 -14.40 -11.10
C SER A 180 5.21 -14.07 -10.73
N HIS A 181 6.12 -15.05 -10.85
CA HIS A 181 7.57 -14.79 -10.75
C HIS A 181 8.01 -13.74 -11.75
N ARG A 182 7.51 -13.81 -13.00
CA ARG A 182 7.78 -12.84 -14.04
C ARG A 182 7.34 -11.43 -13.65
N SER A 183 6.09 -11.25 -13.24
CA SER A 183 5.57 -9.92 -12.88
C SER A 183 6.30 -9.33 -11.68
N THR A 184 6.60 -10.15 -10.65
CA THR A 184 7.35 -9.75 -9.47
C THR A 184 8.77 -9.29 -9.83
N LEU A 185 9.47 -10.02 -10.71
CA LEU A 185 10.83 -9.68 -11.12
C LEU A 185 10.86 -8.41 -11.97
N LEU A 186 9.97 -8.27 -12.95
CA LEU A 186 9.90 -7.08 -13.81
C LEU A 186 9.53 -5.83 -13.00
N HIS A 187 8.61 -5.96 -12.04
CA HIS A 187 8.30 -4.90 -11.07
C HIS A 187 9.54 -4.52 -10.24
N ALA A 188 10.29 -5.50 -9.72
CA ALA A 188 11.51 -5.25 -8.95
C ALA A 188 12.59 -4.54 -9.78
N PHE A 189 12.77 -4.90 -11.05
CA PHE A 189 13.66 -4.19 -11.97
C PHE A 189 13.23 -2.74 -12.19
N ALA A 190 11.94 -2.51 -12.47
CA ALA A 190 11.42 -1.15 -12.63
C ALA A 190 11.55 -0.34 -11.34
N GLY A 191 11.25 -0.95 -10.20
CA GLY A 191 11.39 -0.32 -8.89
C GLY A 191 12.82 0.09 -8.53
N ALA A 192 13.84 -0.62 -9.05
CA ALA A 192 15.24 -0.33 -8.79
C ALA A 192 15.84 0.74 -9.72
N LEU A 193 15.12 1.19 -10.77
CA LEU A 193 15.62 2.19 -11.72
C LEU A 193 16.01 3.50 -11.01
N PRO A 194 16.94 4.28 -11.61
CA PRO A 194 17.44 5.55 -11.05
C PRO A 194 16.31 6.53 -10.70
N ASP A 195 15.30 6.66 -11.55
CA ASP A 195 14.16 7.57 -11.36
C ASP A 195 13.10 7.05 -10.36
N VAL A 196 13.29 5.84 -9.82
CA VAL A 196 12.37 5.23 -8.84
C VAL A 196 13.04 5.16 -7.47
N THR A 197 13.61 4.02 -7.08
CA THR A 197 14.32 3.92 -5.79
C THR A 197 15.83 4.18 -5.92
N ASN A 198 16.38 4.06 -7.12
CA ASN A 198 17.84 4.10 -7.36
C ASN A 198 18.60 3.13 -6.44
N SER A 199 18.03 1.93 -6.24
CA SER A 199 18.61 0.94 -5.34
C SER A 199 19.95 0.42 -5.83
N SER A 200 20.92 0.34 -4.93
CA SER A 200 22.24 -0.19 -5.23
C SER A 200 22.89 -0.79 -3.97
N SER A 201 23.99 -1.51 -4.15
CA SER A 201 24.75 -2.09 -3.03
C SER A 201 25.37 -1.04 -2.08
N ARG A 202 25.34 0.23 -2.43
CA ARG A 202 25.81 1.34 -1.59
C ARG A 202 24.73 1.90 -0.69
N GLU A 203 23.47 1.57 -0.98
CA GLU A 203 22.30 2.09 -0.28
C GLU A 203 21.90 1.24 0.92
N THR A 204 21.18 1.85 1.85
CA THR A 204 20.52 1.21 2.98
C THR A 204 19.04 1.55 2.97
N CYS A 205 18.18 0.55 2.83
CA CYS A 205 16.72 0.70 2.75
C CYS A 205 16.04 0.38 4.08
N LEU A 206 15.13 1.24 4.51
CA LEU A 206 14.20 1.01 5.63
C LEU A 206 12.77 1.00 5.10
N PRO A 207 12.18 -0.15 4.70
CA PRO A 207 10.78 -0.23 4.31
C PRO A 207 9.87 -0.09 5.52
N VAL A 208 9.16 1.04 5.65
CA VAL A 208 8.10 1.24 6.64
C VAL A 208 6.71 1.04 6.03
N VAL A 209 6.67 0.46 4.84
CA VAL A 209 5.49 -0.14 4.21
C VAL A 209 5.43 -1.62 4.57
N PRO A 210 4.25 -2.13 4.96
CA PRO A 210 4.18 -3.50 5.48
C PRO A 210 4.35 -4.56 4.39
N MET A 211 5.13 -5.60 4.73
CA MET A 211 5.28 -6.78 3.87
C MET A 211 3.96 -7.53 3.67
N PHE A 212 3.07 -7.49 4.65
CA PHE A 212 1.74 -8.10 4.54
C PHE A 212 0.78 -7.33 3.59
N HIS A 213 1.19 -6.22 3.02
CA HIS A 213 0.37 -5.44 2.08
C HIS A 213 1.17 -5.07 0.84
N VAL A 214 0.75 -5.57 -0.30
CA VAL A 214 1.37 -5.39 -1.64
C VAL A 214 2.90 -5.56 -1.59
N ASN A 215 3.34 -6.58 -0.83
CA ASN A 215 4.74 -7.02 -0.72
C ASN A 215 5.72 -5.89 -0.38
N ALA A 216 5.34 -5.00 0.54
CA ALA A 216 6.15 -3.81 0.89
C ALA A 216 6.64 -3.05 -0.37
N TRP A 217 5.76 -2.88 -1.36
CA TRP A 217 6.02 -2.20 -2.63
C TRP A 217 7.19 -2.81 -3.44
N GLY A 218 7.41 -4.13 -3.30
CA GLY A 218 8.46 -4.85 -4.01
C GLY A 218 9.88 -4.63 -3.45
N LEU A 219 10.03 -3.85 -2.38
CA LEU A 219 11.34 -3.58 -1.76
C LEU A 219 12.06 -4.86 -1.29
N PRO A 220 11.38 -5.90 -0.73
CA PRO A 220 12.05 -7.15 -0.39
C PRO A 220 12.73 -7.84 -1.58
N PHE A 221 12.22 -7.65 -2.78
CA PHE A 221 12.81 -8.22 -4.01
C PHE A 221 13.89 -7.30 -4.60
N GLY A 222 13.58 -6.00 -4.75
CA GLY A 222 14.50 -5.01 -5.32
C GLY A 222 15.79 -4.84 -4.51
N THR A 223 15.71 -4.83 -3.19
CA THR A 223 16.88 -4.70 -2.31
C THR A 223 17.79 -5.92 -2.37
N ILE A 224 17.23 -7.12 -2.36
CA ILE A 224 18.01 -8.37 -2.49
C ILE A 224 18.69 -8.45 -3.87
N MET A 225 17.96 -8.08 -4.92
CA MET A 225 18.48 -8.07 -6.30
C MET A 225 19.70 -7.15 -6.45
N THR A 226 19.67 -5.97 -5.86
CA THR A 226 20.69 -4.93 -6.00
C THR A 226 21.80 -4.98 -4.94
N GLY A 227 21.66 -5.84 -3.92
CA GLY A 227 22.60 -5.92 -2.80
C GLY A 227 22.49 -4.74 -1.83
N THR A 228 21.34 -4.07 -1.78
CA THR A 228 21.05 -2.98 -0.82
C THR A 228 20.98 -3.55 0.59
N LYS A 229 21.58 -2.87 1.59
CA LYS A 229 21.37 -3.23 3.00
C LYS A 229 19.89 -3.03 3.36
N LEU A 230 19.28 -4.04 3.97
CA LEU A 230 17.86 -4.02 4.35
C LEU A 230 17.71 -3.89 5.87
N VAL A 231 16.96 -2.89 6.31
CA VAL A 231 16.67 -2.62 7.73
C VAL A 231 15.14 -2.70 7.92
N MET A 232 14.66 -3.61 8.74
CA MET A 232 13.23 -3.85 8.92
C MET A 232 12.77 -3.47 10.33
N PRO A 233 11.73 -2.63 10.48
CA PRO A 233 11.31 -2.05 11.76
C PRO A 233 10.44 -2.99 12.62
N GLY A 234 10.10 -4.19 12.12
CA GLY A 234 9.19 -5.10 12.80
C GLY A 234 7.81 -4.49 13.01
N PRO A 235 7.17 -4.76 14.16
CA PRO A 235 5.85 -4.21 14.48
C PRO A 235 5.86 -2.70 14.77
N LYS A 236 7.03 -2.07 14.94
CA LYS A 236 7.18 -0.65 15.32
C LYS A 236 7.32 0.30 14.13
N MET A 237 6.84 -0.08 12.96
CA MET A 237 6.95 0.75 11.74
C MET A 237 6.24 2.11 11.82
N GLY A 238 5.35 2.33 12.81
CA GLY A 238 4.68 3.61 13.06
C GLY A 238 5.28 4.45 14.19
N ASP A 239 6.34 3.97 14.86
CA ASP A 239 6.94 4.64 15.99
C ASP A 239 8.11 5.53 15.58
N GLY A 240 7.94 6.87 15.66
CA GLY A 240 8.91 7.85 15.22
C GLY A 240 10.28 7.72 15.89
N GLU A 241 10.33 7.33 17.17
CA GLU A 241 11.57 7.11 17.90
C GLU A 241 12.34 5.90 17.36
N THR A 242 11.66 4.78 17.18
CA THR A 242 12.25 3.56 16.59
C THR A 242 12.79 3.83 15.19
N LEU A 243 12.01 4.54 14.36
CA LEU A 243 12.43 4.88 13.00
C LEU A 243 13.67 5.78 12.99
N GLN A 244 13.69 6.84 13.82
CA GLN A 244 14.85 7.72 13.91
C GLN A 244 16.09 6.96 14.40
N ASN A 245 15.96 6.11 15.41
CA ASN A 245 17.06 5.29 15.93
C ASN A 245 17.60 4.32 14.88
N LEU A 246 16.74 3.72 14.05
CA LEU A 246 17.16 2.85 12.94
C LEU A 246 17.86 3.65 11.83
N ILE A 247 17.31 4.81 11.47
CA ILE A 247 17.91 5.67 10.44
C ILE A 247 19.34 6.07 10.86
N GLU A 248 19.51 6.50 12.11
CA GLU A 248 20.80 6.94 12.63
C GLU A 248 21.79 5.77 12.77
N SER A 249 21.40 4.69 13.49
CA SER A 249 22.31 3.58 13.81
C SER A 249 22.68 2.72 12.61
N GLU A 250 21.79 2.56 11.64
CA GLU A 250 22.00 1.71 10.46
C GLU A 250 22.38 2.52 9.21
N GLN A 251 22.49 3.86 9.35
CA GLN A 251 22.82 4.78 8.26
C GLN A 251 21.90 4.61 7.06
N VAL A 252 20.58 4.68 7.30
CA VAL A 252 19.55 4.53 6.27
C VAL A 252 19.64 5.68 5.27
N THR A 253 19.62 5.35 3.98
CA THR A 253 19.77 6.32 2.89
C THR A 253 18.43 6.61 2.20
N PHE A 254 17.55 5.61 2.13
CA PHE A 254 16.18 5.81 1.63
C PHE A 254 15.16 4.96 2.38
N SER A 255 13.91 5.41 2.35
CA SER A 255 12.81 4.74 3.00
C SER A 255 11.50 4.92 2.22
N SER A 256 10.53 4.04 2.42
CA SER A 256 9.23 4.10 1.74
C SER A 256 8.11 3.91 2.75
N GLY A 257 7.10 4.78 2.72
CA GLY A 257 6.03 4.76 3.70
C GLY A 257 4.80 5.55 3.27
N VAL A 258 3.73 5.41 4.07
CA VAL A 258 2.50 6.19 3.90
C VAL A 258 2.60 7.54 4.66
N PRO A 259 1.81 8.56 4.29
CA PRO A 259 1.90 9.90 4.90
C PRO A 259 1.84 9.91 6.44
N THR A 260 1.00 9.08 7.03
CA THR A 260 0.83 9.00 8.51
C THR A 260 2.10 8.58 9.24
N ILE A 261 2.90 7.69 8.65
CA ILE A 261 4.20 7.27 9.19
C ILE A 261 5.19 8.43 9.15
N TRP A 262 5.22 9.16 8.05
CA TRP A 262 6.11 10.32 7.90
C TRP A 262 5.76 11.45 8.85
N LEU A 263 4.46 11.71 9.09
CA LEU A 263 4.02 12.67 10.09
C LEU A 263 4.50 12.25 11.50
N ALA A 264 4.35 10.98 11.87
CA ALA A 264 4.83 10.49 13.17
C ALA A 264 6.34 10.65 13.34
N LEU A 265 7.13 10.35 12.30
CA LEU A 265 8.58 10.57 12.31
C LEU A 265 8.92 12.06 12.45
N LEU A 266 8.33 12.92 11.60
CA LEU A 266 8.59 14.37 11.61
C LEU A 266 8.19 15.00 12.94
N ASP A 267 7.08 14.60 13.54
CA ASP A 267 6.64 15.09 14.85
C ASP A 267 7.58 14.65 15.99
N TYR A 268 8.14 13.43 15.90
CA TYR A 268 9.17 13.00 16.83
C TYR A 268 10.46 13.81 16.66
N LEU A 269 10.91 14.06 15.43
CA LEU A 269 12.11 14.84 15.13
C LEU A 269 12.00 16.28 15.63
N ASP A 270 10.84 16.93 15.45
CA ASP A 270 10.60 18.30 15.95
C ASP A 270 10.66 18.37 17.47
N LYS A 271 10.09 17.37 18.17
CA LYS A 271 10.09 17.29 19.65
C LYS A 271 11.45 16.95 20.22
N SER A 272 12.20 16.06 19.58
CA SER A 272 13.47 15.54 20.07
C SER A 272 14.69 16.35 19.63
N ALA A 273 14.54 17.26 18.67
CA ALA A 273 15.61 17.98 17.97
C ALA A 273 16.67 17.07 17.33
N LYS A 274 16.32 15.79 17.12
CA LYS A 274 17.18 14.81 16.44
C LYS A 274 17.25 15.05 14.94
N LYS A 275 18.26 14.51 14.29
CA LYS A 275 18.52 14.64 12.84
C LYS A 275 18.55 13.27 12.18
N ILE A 276 18.41 13.28 10.85
CA ILE A 276 18.44 12.11 9.97
C ILE A 276 19.35 12.35 8.75
N PRO A 277 20.63 12.71 8.96
CA PRO A 277 21.48 13.27 7.92
C PRO A 277 21.80 12.30 6.77
N THR A 278 21.61 11.01 6.94
CA THR A 278 21.83 10.00 5.90
C THR A 278 20.61 9.73 5.03
N LEU A 279 19.42 10.08 5.52
CA LEU A 279 18.16 9.87 4.80
C LEU A 279 17.93 10.98 3.78
N HIS A 280 18.34 10.75 2.53
CA HIS A 280 18.21 11.75 1.47
C HIS A 280 16.97 11.53 0.57
N LYS A 281 16.25 10.42 0.73
CA LYS A 281 15.06 10.10 -0.06
C LYS A 281 14.00 9.40 0.77
N VAL A 282 12.75 9.83 0.61
CA VAL A 282 11.57 9.08 1.05
C VAL A 282 10.57 8.94 -0.09
N SER A 283 10.05 7.72 -0.27
CA SER A 283 8.91 7.49 -1.15
C SER A 283 7.61 7.55 -0.35
N VAL A 284 6.60 8.18 -0.92
CA VAL A 284 5.29 8.35 -0.31
C VAL A 284 4.22 7.84 -1.26
N GLY A 285 3.33 6.97 -0.78
CA GLY A 285 2.24 6.42 -1.58
C GLY A 285 1.12 5.89 -0.70
N GLY A 286 0.13 5.24 -1.31
CA GLY A 286 -1.04 4.71 -0.62
C GLY A 286 -2.11 5.75 -0.24
N ALA A 287 -1.73 7.03 -0.18
CA ALA A 287 -2.59 8.20 -0.08
C ALA A 287 -1.86 9.42 -0.64
N ALA A 288 -2.59 10.50 -0.93
CA ALA A 288 -2.00 11.77 -1.35
C ALA A 288 -1.04 12.32 -0.28
N CYS A 289 0.12 12.78 -0.70
CA CYS A 289 1.13 13.37 0.19
C CYS A 289 0.79 14.83 0.48
N PRO A 290 0.51 15.21 1.75
CA PRO A 290 0.35 16.61 2.10
C PRO A 290 1.61 17.45 1.78
N ARG A 291 1.43 18.65 1.21
CA ARG A 291 2.54 19.58 0.91
C ARG A 291 3.42 19.82 2.15
N THR A 292 2.83 19.88 3.33
CA THR A 292 3.56 20.07 4.59
C THR A 292 4.60 18.99 4.87
N ILE A 293 4.36 17.75 4.44
CA ILE A 293 5.35 16.65 4.54
C ILE A 293 6.52 16.93 3.60
N ILE A 294 6.22 17.30 2.34
CA ILE A 294 7.23 17.61 1.32
C ILE A 294 8.13 18.75 1.80
N GLU A 295 7.53 19.84 2.24
CA GLU A 295 8.23 21.05 2.71
C GLU A 295 9.06 20.77 3.98
N ARG A 296 8.51 20.05 4.98
CA ARG A 296 9.25 19.71 6.21
C ARG A 296 10.47 18.84 5.93
N PHE A 297 10.35 17.80 5.09
CA PHE A 297 11.49 16.96 4.71
C PHE A 297 12.56 17.77 3.97
N LYS A 298 12.14 18.56 2.98
CA LYS A 298 13.06 19.38 2.18
C LYS A 298 13.81 20.42 3.01
N HIS A 299 13.09 21.26 3.74
CA HIS A 299 13.69 22.42 4.41
C HIS A 299 14.41 22.07 5.71
N ASN A 300 13.93 21.07 6.47
CA ASN A 300 14.50 20.76 7.79
C ASN A 300 15.56 19.64 7.75
N TYR A 301 15.51 18.78 6.70
CA TYR A 301 16.32 17.54 6.67
C TYR A 301 17.03 17.30 5.35
N ASP A 302 16.88 18.16 4.33
CA ASP A 302 17.46 17.98 2.99
C ASP A 302 17.10 16.61 2.38
N THR A 303 15.87 16.17 2.63
CA THR A 303 15.36 14.88 2.17
C THR A 303 14.34 15.09 1.06
N MET A 304 14.58 14.47 -0.10
CA MET A 304 13.68 14.55 -1.26
C MET A 304 12.50 13.59 -1.08
N VAL A 305 11.29 14.10 -1.33
CA VAL A 305 10.05 13.32 -1.31
C VAL A 305 9.67 12.89 -2.73
N TYR A 306 9.45 11.58 -2.92
CA TYR A 306 9.00 10.97 -4.15
C TYR A 306 7.58 10.42 -3.95
N GLN A 307 6.57 11.19 -4.35
CA GLN A 307 5.20 10.69 -4.33
C GLN A 307 4.97 9.76 -5.51
N GLY A 308 4.31 8.63 -5.25
CA GLY A 308 3.88 7.68 -6.26
C GLY A 308 2.45 7.23 -6.07
N TRP A 309 1.90 6.67 -7.12
CA TRP A 309 0.61 6.00 -7.13
C TRP A 309 0.76 4.56 -7.57
N GLY A 310 -0.09 3.74 -6.98
CA GLY A 310 -0.23 2.35 -7.32
C GLY A 310 -1.27 1.67 -6.45
N MET A 311 -1.54 0.41 -6.76
CA MET A 311 -2.56 -0.38 -6.11
C MET A 311 -2.16 -1.86 -6.11
N THR A 312 -2.91 -2.70 -5.39
CA THR A 312 -2.63 -4.13 -5.32
C THR A 312 -2.53 -4.74 -6.72
N GLU A 313 -3.37 -4.29 -7.63
CA GLU A 313 -3.44 -4.72 -9.02
C GLU A 313 -2.28 -4.22 -9.90
N THR A 314 -1.44 -3.31 -9.43
CA THR A 314 -0.22 -2.85 -10.14
C THR A 314 1.09 -3.25 -9.46
N SER A 315 1.08 -4.15 -8.46
CA SER A 315 2.20 -4.85 -7.80
C SER A 315 3.15 -4.04 -6.88
N PRO A 316 2.97 -2.81 -6.41
CA PRO A 316 1.93 -1.84 -6.70
C PRO A 316 2.32 -0.72 -7.68
N LEU A 317 3.53 -0.67 -8.23
CA LEU A 317 4.12 0.50 -8.87
C LEU A 317 3.43 0.85 -10.21
N GLY A 318 2.69 1.96 -10.22
CA GLY A 318 2.14 2.56 -11.43
C GLY A 318 2.92 3.81 -11.85
N THR A 319 2.99 4.79 -10.96
CA THR A 319 3.67 6.06 -11.20
C THR A 319 4.57 6.46 -10.04
N ILE A 320 5.52 7.34 -10.30
CA ILE A 320 6.33 7.99 -9.27
C ILE A 320 6.79 9.36 -9.73
N PHE A 321 6.97 10.30 -8.79
CA PHE A 321 7.62 11.57 -9.05
C PHE A 321 9.09 11.36 -9.45
N GLY A 322 9.57 12.14 -10.39
CA GLY A 322 10.97 12.23 -10.78
C GLY A 322 11.20 13.50 -11.58
N LEU A 323 12.28 14.22 -11.31
CA LEU A 323 12.66 15.41 -12.08
C LEU A 323 12.98 15.04 -13.52
N GLN A 324 12.69 15.95 -14.44
CA GLN A 324 13.00 15.79 -15.86
C GLN A 324 14.03 16.83 -16.31
N PRO A 325 14.79 16.56 -17.37
CA PRO A 325 15.58 17.57 -18.05
C PRO A 325 14.71 18.80 -18.42
N GLY A 326 15.24 20.00 -18.23
CA GLY A 326 14.51 21.25 -18.44
C GLY A 326 13.76 21.79 -17.22
N MET A 327 13.88 21.11 -16.07
CA MET A 327 13.32 21.58 -14.79
C MET A 327 14.37 22.24 -13.89
N GLU A 328 15.58 22.47 -14.39
CA GLU A 328 16.69 23.06 -13.64
C GLU A 328 16.40 24.50 -13.18
N ASP A 329 15.55 25.21 -13.94
CA ASP A 329 15.14 26.58 -13.65
C ASP A 329 13.80 26.67 -12.91
N TYR A 330 13.18 25.55 -12.55
CA TYR A 330 11.92 25.56 -11.81
C TYR A 330 12.14 26.05 -10.38
N THR A 331 11.21 26.89 -9.92
CA THR A 331 11.20 27.34 -8.52
C THR A 331 10.88 26.18 -7.58
N ASP A 332 11.24 26.34 -6.31
CA ASP A 332 10.90 25.38 -5.26
C ASP A 332 9.40 25.11 -5.17
N GLU A 333 8.57 26.14 -5.41
CA GLU A 333 7.10 26.01 -5.43
C GLU A 333 6.63 25.14 -6.60
N GLN A 334 7.15 25.38 -7.81
CA GLN A 334 6.82 24.57 -8.99
C GLN A 334 7.22 23.10 -8.82
N ILE A 335 8.40 22.83 -8.23
CA ILE A 335 8.82 21.46 -7.93
C ILE A 335 7.90 20.83 -6.88
N THR A 336 7.53 21.58 -5.82
CA THR A 336 6.63 21.09 -4.77
C THR A 336 5.23 20.78 -5.30
N ASP A 337 4.72 21.58 -6.26
CA ASP A 337 3.47 21.32 -6.96
C ASP A 337 3.50 19.97 -7.69
N LEU A 338 4.59 19.71 -8.44
CA LEU A 338 4.77 18.43 -9.13
C LEU A 338 4.96 17.26 -8.15
N GLN A 339 5.65 17.48 -7.03
CA GLN A 339 5.81 16.48 -5.96
C GLN A 339 4.49 16.13 -5.28
N ALA A 340 3.53 17.06 -5.23
CA ALA A 340 2.20 16.83 -4.68
C ALA A 340 1.28 16.04 -5.64
N MET A 341 1.64 15.94 -6.93
CA MET A 341 1.00 15.04 -7.89
C MET A 341 1.50 13.59 -7.71
N GLN A 342 0.79 12.61 -8.26
CA GLN A 342 1.14 11.19 -8.10
C GLN A 342 2.25 10.70 -9.05
N GLY A 343 2.97 11.64 -9.69
CA GLY A 343 4.11 11.34 -10.53
C GLY A 343 3.75 10.89 -11.96
N ARG A 344 4.72 10.30 -12.63
CA ARG A 344 4.63 9.82 -14.03
C ARG A 344 4.67 8.31 -14.09
N GLY A 345 4.08 7.74 -15.15
CA GLY A 345 4.20 6.31 -15.44
C GLY A 345 5.67 5.86 -15.46
N VAL A 346 5.99 4.82 -14.70
CA VAL A 346 7.31 4.21 -14.76
C VAL A 346 7.47 3.41 -16.06
N PHE A 347 8.71 3.23 -16.52
CA PHE A 347 8.98 2.42 -17.70
C PHE A 347 8.34 1.03 -17.57
N GLY A 348 7.51 0.66 -18.52
CA GLY A 348 6.72 -0.58 -18.52
C GLY A 348 5.24 -0.38 -18.19
N ILE A 349 4.83 0.78 -17.67
CA ILE A 349 3.42 1.12 -17.46
C ILE A 349 2.96 2.09 -18.55
N GLU A 350 1.94 1.70 -19.28
CA GLU A 350 1.16 2.57 -20.13
C GLU A 350 -0.06 3.09 -19.37
N MET A 351 -0.38 4.37 -19.56
CA MET A 351 -1.53 5.03 -18.91
C MET A 351 -2.37 5.73 -19.97
N ARG A 352 -3.66 5.80 -19.73
CA ARG A 352 -4.58 6.70 -20.46
C ARG A 352 -5.72 7.13 -19.54
N ILE A 353 -6.27 8.29 -19.82
CA ILE A 353 -7.53 8.76 -19.23
C ILE A 353 -8.60 8.72 -20.32
N VAL A 354 -9.78 8.23 -19.99
CA VAL A 354 -10.87 8.04 -20.95
C VAL A 354 -12.17 8.65 -20.43
N ASP A 355 -13.04 9.07 -21.38
CA ASP A 355 -14.41 9.50 -21.11
C ASP A 355 -15.36 8.31 -20.87
N GLU A 356 -16.66 8.57 -20.72
CA GLU A 356 -17.69 7.55 -20.51
C GLU A 356 -17.87 6.62 -21.74
N ASP A 357 -17.52 7.08 -22.94
CA ASP A 357 -17.55 6.32 -24.18
C ASP A 357 -16.24 5.59 -24.48
N ASN A 358 -15.28 5.59 -23.51
CA ASN A 358 -13.94 5.00 -23.61
C ASN A 358 -13.04 5.67 -24.66
N ASN A 359 -13.33 6.91 -25.07
CA ASN A 359 -12.43 7.70 -25.91
C ASN A 359 -11.28 8.27 -25.07
N GLU A 360 -10.06 8.22 -25.62
CA GLU A 360 -8.89 8.78 -24.94
C GLU A 360 -8.94 10.30 -24.88
N LEU A 361 -8.67 10.86 -23.70
CA LEU A 361 -8.64 12.29 -23.42
C LEU A 361 -7.21 12.84 -23.48
N PRO A 362 -7.05 14.15 -23.81
CA PRO A 362 -5.73 14.77 -23.93
C PRO A 362 -5.02 14.91 -22.58
N TRP A 363 -3.70 14.87 -22.62
CA TRP A 363 -2.82 15.15 -21.46
C TRP A 363 -2.53 16.66 -21.37
N ASP A 364 -3.53 17.45 -21.07
CA ASP A 364 -3.46 18.91 -20.99
C ASP A 364 -3.48 19.45 -19.56
N GLY A 365 -3.61 18.57 -18.57
CA GLY A 365 -3.72 18.91 -17.15
C GLY A 365 -5.10 19.41 -16.73
N VAL A 366 -6.06 19.47 -17.65
CA VAL A 366 -7.42 19.97 -17.45
C VAL A 366 -8.46 18.88 -17.66
N ALA A 367 -8.36 18.16 -18.78
CA ALA A 367 -9.21 17.02 -19.06
C ALA A 367 -8.99 15.93 -18.00
N PHE A 368 -10.06 15.47 -17.38
CA PHE A 368 -10.03 14.38 -16.40
C PHE A 368 -10.97 13.27 -16.83
N GLY A 369 -10.56 12.03 -16.56
CA GLY A 369 -11.30 10.84 -16.99
C GLY A 369 -10.92 9.62 -16.19
N ALA A 370 -11.59 8.50 -16.46
CA ALA A 370 -11.28 7.22 -15.86
C ALA A 370 -9.85 6.79 -16.22
N LEU A 371 -9.02 6.55 -15.20
CA LEU A 371 -7.65 6.11 -15.38
C LEU A 371 -7.62 4.63 -15.72
N LYS A 372 -7.02 4.29 -16.86
CA LYS A 372 -6.70 2.92 -17.26
C LYS A 372 -5.20 2.74 -17.37
N VAL A 373 -4.73 1.56 -16.98
CA VAL A 373 -3.30 1.22 -17.03
C VAL A 373 -3.09 -0.15 -17.65
N ARG A 374 -1.91 -0.35 -18.24
CA ARG A 374 -1.47 -1.61 -18.83
C ARG A 374 0.03 -1.77 -18.61
N GLY A 375 0.48 -2.99 -18.35
CA GLY A 375 1.91 -3.26 -18.17
C GLY A 375 2.21 -4.68 -17.69
N PRO A 376 3.49 -5.10 -17.72
CA PRO A 376 3.89 -6.49 -17.47
C PRO A 376 3.73 -6.97 -16.02
N TRP A 377 3.44 -6.09 -15.10
CA TRP A 377 3.12 -6.40 -13.69
C TRP A 377 1.75 -5.87 -13.25
N VAL A 378 0.95 -5.37 -14.18
CA VAL A 378 -0.47 -5.11 -13.95
C VAL A 378 -1.20 -6.44 -13.88
N VAL A 379 -2.21 -6.53 -13.01
CA VAL A 379 -3.00 -7.74 -12.79
C VAL A 379 -3.51 -8.35 -14.10
N SER A 380 -3.32 -9.65 -14.26
CA SER A 380 -3.89 -10.43 -15.36
C SER A 380 -5.14 -11.21 -14.95
N GLY A 381 -5.38 -11.37 -13.65
CA GLY A 381 -6.53 -12.08 -13.12
C GLY A 381 -6.57 -12.09 -11.59
N TYR A 382 -7.77 -12.28 -11.05
CA TYR A 382 -7.96 -12.53 -9.63
C TYR A 382 -8.03 -14.04 -9.37
N TYR A 383 -7.64 -14.46 -8.18
CA TYR A 383 -7.72 -15.86 -7.78
C TYR A 383 -9.16 -16.39 -7.90
N GLY A 384 -9.31 -17.55 -8.55
CA GLY A 384 -10.62 -18.18 -8.79
C GLY A 384 -11.48 -17.51 -9.87
N MET A 385 -10.96 -16.54 -10.62
CA MET A 385 -11.65 -15.86 -11.73
C MET A 385 -10.93 -16.08 -13.06
N SER A 386 -11.60 -15.71 -14.18
CA SER A 386 -10.99 -15.77 -15.50
C SER A 386 -9.74 -14.90 -15.59
N GLN A 387 -8.74 -15.40 -16.33
CA GLN A 387 -7.51 -14.69 -16.69
C GLN A 387 -7.45 -14.38 -18.20
N ILE A 388 -8.53 -14.63 -18.92
CA ILE A 388 -8.62 -14.38 -20.37
C ILE A 388 -9.14 -12.94 -20.56
N PRO A 389 -8.34 -12.05 -21.18
CA PRO A 389 -8.73 -10.66 -21.39
C PRO A 389 -10.09 -10.54 -22.10
N GLY A 390 -10.99 -9.69 -21.57
CA GLY A 390 -12.32 -9.46 -22.07
C GLY A 390 -13.40 -10.46 -21.62
N GLU A 391 -13.04 -11.58 -20.98
CA GLU A 391 -14.02 -12.48 -20.40
C GLU A 391 -14.58 -11.96 -19.08
N GLU A 392 -15.81 -12.39 -18.75
CA GLU A 392 -16.45 -12.06 -17.48
C GLU A 392 -15.60 -12.53 -16.29
N GLY A 393 -15.33 -11.63 -15.35
CA GLY A 393 -14.49 -11.88 -14.19
C GLY A 393 -13.00 -11.56 -14.40
N CYS A 394 -12.54 -11.41 -15.65
CA CYS A 394 -11.20 -10.90 -15.91
C CYS A 394 -11.14 -9.39 -15.62
N PRO A 395 -10.12 -8.89 -14.91
CA PRO A 395 -10.02 -7.47 -14.58
C PRO A 395 -9.57 -6.58 -15.73
N VAL A 396 -9.06 -7.16 -16.83
CA VAL A 396 -8.58 -6.41 -18.00
C VAL A 396 -9.49 -6.60 -19.21
N ASP A 397 -9.63 -5.55 -20.02
CA ASP A 397 -10.36 -5.59 -21.28
C ASP A 397 -9.62 -6.39 -22.37
N GLU A 398 -10.25 -6.58 -23.55
CA GLU A 398 -9.69 -7.33 -24.69
C GLU A 398 -8.33 -6.80 -25.16
N MET A 399 -8.02 -5.53 -24.90
CA MET A 399 -6.75 -4.89 -25.24
C MET A 399 -5.73 -4.91 -24.08
N GLY A 400 -6.07 -5.56 -22.96
CA GLY A 400 -5.23 -5.69 -21.78
C GLY A 400 -5.21 -4.45 -20.87
N TRP A 401 -6.16 -3.52 -21.01
CA TRP A 401 -6.27 -2.36 -20.12
C TRP A 401 -7.04 -2.74 -18.86
N PHE A 402 -6.43 -2.40 -17.73
CA PHE A 402 -7.04 -2.49 -16.42
C PHE A 402 -7.67 -1.14 -16.04
N GLU A 403 -8.95 -1.15 -15.67
CA GLU A 403 -9.66 0.02 -15.15
C GLU A 403 -9.40 0.15 -13.64
N THR A 404 -8.69 1.20 -13.26
CA THR A 404 -8.21 1.37 -11.88
C THR A 404 -9.30 1.76 -10.90
N GLY A 405 -10.40 2.29 -11.41
CA GLY A 405 -11.45 2.94 -10.60
C GLY A 405 -11.05 4.30 -10.03
N ASP A 406 -9.90 4.84 -10.45
CA ASP A 406 -9.50 6.22 -10.18
C ASP A 406 -9.88 7.13 -11.35
N VAL A 407 -10.17 8.39 -11.05
CA VAL A 407 -10.31 9.49 -12.02
C VAL A 407 -9.09 10.39 -11.88
N ALA A 408 -8.48 10.74 -13.00
CA ALA A 408 -7.24 11.49 -13.00
C ALA A 408 -7.19 12.54 -14.12
N THR A 409 -6.35 13.55 -13.92
CA THR A 409 -5.79 14.40 -14.98
C THR A 409 -4.35 13.98 -15.25
N ILE A 410 -3.84 14.23 -16.46
CA ILE A 410 -2.42 14.08 -16.79
C ILE A 410 -1.98 15.36 -17.49
N ASN A 411 -0.91 15.97 -17.00
CA ASN A 411 -0.39 17.20 -17.61
C ASN A 411 0.53 16.92 -18.81
N PRO A 412 0.90 17.92 -19.64
CA PRO A 412 1.75 17.73 -20.80
C PRO A 412 3.14 17.15 -20.51
N LEU A 413 3.59 17.21 -19.26
CA LEU A 413 4.85 16.60 -18.81
C LEU A 413 4.66 15.15 -18.35
N GLY A 414 3.44 14.59 -18.41
CA GLY A 414 3.11 13.24 -18.04
C GLY A 414 2.87 13.02 -16.54
N TYR A 415 2.86 14.08 -15.71
CA TYR A 415 2.50 13.94 -14.28
C TYR A 415 1.01 13.78 -14.14
N MET A 416 0.62 12.73 -13.45
CA MET A 416 -0.76 12.38 -13.14
C MET A 416 -1.19 12.97 -11.80
N GLN A 417 -2.41 13.44 -11.73
CA GLN A 417 -3.07 13.83 -10.50
C GLN A 417 -4.39 13.08 -10.36
N ILE A 418 -4.54 12.32 -9.29
CA ILE A 418 -5.83 11.71 -8.92
C ILE A 418 -6.76 12.82 -8.47
N THR A 419 -7.90 12.93 -9.12
CA THR A 419 -8.95 13.90 -8.80
C THR A 419 -10.07 13.29 -7.98
N ASP A 420 -10.37 12.00 -8.20
CA ASP A 420 -11.37 11.27 -7.42
C ASP A 420 -11.31 9.75 -7.67
N ARG A 421 -12.24 9.02 -7.07
CA ARG A 421 -12.63 7.67 -7.45
C ARG A 421 -13.83 7.70 -8.38
N THR A 422 -13.87 6.85 -9.41
CA THR A 422 -14.98 6.77 -10.37
C THR A 422 -16.35 6.61 -9.68
N LYS A 423 -16.39 5.88 -8.56
CA LYS A 423 -17.59 5.68 -7.73
C LYS A 423 -17.88 6.82 -6.76
N ASP A 424 -16.93 7.71 -6.50
CA ASP A 424 -17.03 8.80 -5.52
C ASP A 424 -17.19 10.17 -6.19
N VAL A 425 -16.83 10.28 -7.48
CA VAL A 425 -17.12 11.46 -8.32
C VAL A 425 -18.61 11.77 -8.27
N ILE A 426 -18.92 13.03 -8.03
CA ILE A 426 -20.30 13.51 -7.92
C ILE A 426 -20.74 14.02 -9.30
N LYS A 427 -21.73 13.34 -9.89
CA LYS A 427 -22.23 13.65 -11.24
C LYS A 427 -23.33 14.70 -11.19
N SER A 428 -22.95 15.97 -11.24
CA SER A 428 -23.85 17.10 -11.07
C SER A 428 -24.20 17.76 -12.39
N GLY A 429 -25.40 17.53 -12.91
CA GLY A 429 -25.90 18.19 -14.13
C GLY A 429 -25.11 17.88 -15.40
N GLY A 430 -24.46 16.71 -15.47
CA GLY A 430 -23.59 16.32 -16.57
C GLY A 430 -22.12 16.69 -16.38
N GLU A 431 -21.79 17.42 -15.31
CA GLU A 431 -20.41 17.76 -14.94
C GLU A 431 -19.94 16.87 -13.78
N TRP A 432 -18.66 16.55 -13.79
CA TRP A 432 -18.03 15.76 -12.72
C TRP A 432 -17.45 16.69 -11.67
N VAL A 433 -17.82 16.48 -10.42
CA VAL A 433 -17.32 17.25 -9.27
C VAL A 433 -16.46 16.34 -8.41
N SER A 434 -15.21 16.76 -8.20
CA SER A 434 -14.26 16.06 -7.34
C SER A 434 -14.69 16.15 -5.88
N SER A 435 -14.95 15.00 -5.27
CA SER A 435 -15.23 14.91 -3.85
C SER A 435 -13.98 15.20 -3.01
N ILE A 436 -12.80 14.85 -3.52
CA ILE A 436 -11.50 15.07 -2.87
C ILE A 436 -11.18 16.57 -2.77
N ASP A 437 -11.46 17.37 -3.80
CA ASP A 437 -11.20 18.81 -3.76
C ASP A 437 -12.07 19.49 -2.71
N ILE A 438 -13.33 19.07 -2.59
CA ILE A 438 -14.23 19.57 -1.55
C ILE A 438 -13.71 19.20 -0.15
N GLU A 439 -13.26 17.96 0.05
CA GLU A 439 -12.72 17.48 1.32
C GLU A 439 -11.46 18.23 1.72
N ASN A 440 -10.51 18.40 0.80
CA ASN A 440 -9.26 19.12 1.04
C ASN A 440 -9.52 20.59 1.38
N ALA A 441 -10.41 21.24 0.64
CA ALA A 441 -10.83 22.61 0.94
C ALA A 441 -11.48 22.70 2.32
N ALA A 442 -12.38 21.76 2.68
CA ALA A 442 -13.06 21.76 3.96
C ALA A 442 -12.12 21.51 5.15
N VAL A 443 -11.20 20.57 5.05
CA VAL A 443 -10.21 20.27 6.12
C VAL A 443 -9.24 21.45 6.33
N SER A 444 -9.04 22.32 5.33
CA SER A 444 -8.26 23.55 5.51
C SER A 444 -8.95 24.60 6.40
N HIS A 445 -10.24 24.42 6.73
CA HIS A 445 -10.95 25.27 7.68
C HIS A 445 -10.51 24.99 9.13
N PRO A 446 -10.17 26.02 9.94
CA PRO A 446 -9.60 25.82 11.29
C PRO A 446 -10.55 25.16 12.30
N GLY A 447 -11.82 25.02 11.98
CA GLY A 447 -12.86 24.38 12.80
C GLY A 447 -13.21 22.97 12.38
N ILE A 448 -12.59 22.41 11.31
CA ILE A 448 -12.85 21.07 10.81
C ILE A 448 -11.67 20.16 11.13
N ALA A 449 -11.96 18.97 11.66
CA ALA A 449 -10.97 17.93 11.93
C ALA A 449 -10.88 16.95 10.77
N GLU A 450 -12.03 16.50 10.27
CA GLU A 450 -12.17 15.59 9.14
C GLU A 450 -13.37 15.98 8.28
N ALA A 451 -13.33 15.63 7.00
CA ALA A 451 -14.41 15.89 6.07
C ALA A 451 -14.50 14.77 5.02
N ALA A 452 -15.73 14.48 4.59
CA ALA A 452 -16.05 13.59 3.49
C ALA A 452 -17.14 14.22 2.62
N ALA A 453 -17.00 14.19 1.30
CA ALA A 453 -18.01 14.65 0.37
C ALA A 453 -18.62 13.47 -0.40
N ILE A 454 -19.93 13.43 -0.49
CA ILE A 454 -20.68 12.41 -1.24
C ILE A 454 -21.74 13.07 -2.15
N GLY A 455 -22.01 12.43 -3.29
CA GLY A 455 -23.15 12.80 -4.13
C GLY A 455 -24.46 12.38 -3.48
N ARG A 456 -25.43 13.29 -3.43
CA ARG A 456 -26.81 13.00 -3.02
C ARG A 456 -27.78 13.45 -4.10
N TYR A 457 -28.88 12.68 -4.23
CA TYR A 457 -29.89 12.95 -5.24
C TYR A 457 -30.41 14.40 -5.17
N HIS A 458 -30.46 15.04 -6.33
CA HIS A 458 -31.04 16.38 -6.49
C HIS A 458 -31.96 16.41 -7.74
N PRO A 459 -33.23 16.84 -7.62
CA PRO A 459 -34.21 16.70 -8.70
C PRO A 459 -33.85 17.43 -10.00
N LYS A 460 -33.05 18.47 -9.94
CA LYS A 460 -32.61 19.27 -11.11
C LYS A 460 -31.27 18.83 -11.67
N TRP A 461 -30.34 18.37 -10.81
CA TRP A 461 -28.92 18.19 -11.16
C TRP A 461 -28.48 16.72 -11.12
N THR A 462 -29.38 15.78 -10.90
CA THR A 462 -29.14 14.34 -10.67
C THR A 462 -28.47 14.12 -9.33
N GLU A 463 -27.29 14.69 -9.12
CA GLU A 463 -26.59 14.71 -7.85
C GLU A 463 -26.09 16.10 -7.50
N ARG A 464 -25.97 16.38 -6.20
CA ARG A 464 -25.25 17.52 -5.65
C ARG A 464 -24.36 17.09 -4.48
N PRO A 465 -23.25 17.80 -4.25
CA PRO A 465 -22.35 17.50 -3.15
C PRO A 465 -23.02 17.76 -1.79
N LEU A 466 -22.95 16.75 -0.92
CA LEU A 466 -23.19 16.86 0.51
C LEU A 466 -21.86 16.71 1.24
N LEU A 467 -21.46 17.71 2.01
CA LEU A 467 -20.27 17.67 2.86
C LEU A 467 -20.65 17.14 4.25
N ILE A 468 -19.97 16.09 4.69
CA ILE A 468 -20.09 15.52 6.04
C ILE A 468 -18.80 15.84 6.77
N ALA A 469 -18.87 16.51 7.92
CA ALA A 469 -17.71 17.05 8.60
C ALA A 469 -17.68 16.71 10.10
N VAL A 470 -16.48 16.53 10.64
CA VAL A 470 -16.21 16.41 12.08
C VAL A 470 -15.59 17.71 12.57
N ARG A 471 -16.15 18.26 13.66
CA ARG A 471 -15.62 19.48 14.27
C ARG A 471 -14.28 19.25 14.96
N LYS A 472 -13.43 20.27 14.94
CA LYS A 472 -12.13 20.22 15.63
C LYS A 472 -12.26 20.73 17.06
N GLY A 473 -12.20 19.81 18.04
CA GLY A 473 -12.37 20.11 19.46
C GLY A 473 -13.75 20.69 19.77
N ASP A 474 -13.84 21.57 20.77
CA ASP A 474 -15.10 22.17 21.23
C ASP A 474 -15.59 23.35 20.37
N LYS A 475 -15.05 23.52 19.16
CA LYS A 475 -15.46 24.62 18.27
C LYS A 475 -16.88 24.46 17.77
N GLN A 476 -17.70 25.49 17.93
CA GLN A 476 -19.09 25.57 17.47
C GLN A 476 -19.17 26.05 16.01
N THR A 477 -18.40 25.41 15.11
CA THR A 477 -18.41 25.75 13.68
C THR A 477 -19.76 25.39 13.06
N THR A 478 -20.36 26.33 12.32
CA THR A 478 -21.66 26.17 11.66
C THR A 478 -21.51 25.80 10.19
N SER A 479 -22.57 25.22 9.60
CA SER A 479 -22.63 24.93 8.14
C SER A 479 -22.42 26.18 7.31
N ALA A 480 -23.03 27.29 7.71
CA ALA A 480 -22.91 28.57 7.00
C ALA A 480 -21.48 29.11 6.98
N GLU A 481 -20.74 29.01 8.09
CA GLU A 481 -19.33 29.41 8.15
C GLU A 481 -18.45 28.56 7.24
N VAL A 482 -18.67 27.23 7.19
CA VAL A 482 -17.92 26.34 6.30
C VAL A 482 -18.23 26.65 4.85
N LEU A 483 -19.51 26.78 4.47
CA LEU A 483 -19.90 27.14 3.10
C LEU A 483 -19.32 28.47 2.66
N ALA A 484 -19.37 29.49 3.52
CA ALA A 484 -18.76 30.80 3.25
C ALA A 484 -17.23 30.67 3.02
N PHE A 485 -16.55 29.90 3.84
CA PHE A 485 -15.10 29.65 3.71
C PHE A 485 -14.74 28.94 2.40
N LEU A 486 -15.59 28.01 1.95
CA LEU A 486 -15.38 27.25 0.71
C LEU A 486 -15.62 28.09 -0.55
N THR A 487 -16.38 29.19 -0.47
CA THR A 487 -16.72 30.03 -1.62
C THR A 487 -15.48 30.62 -2.33
N ASP A 488 -14.43 30.92 -1.57
CA ASP A 488 -13.17 31.45 -2.11
C ASP A 488 -12.17 30.35 -2.54
N LYS A 489 -12.49 29.07 -2.31
CA LYS A 489 -11.60 27.93 -2.53
C LYS A 489 -12.09 26.95 -3.60
N LEU A 490 -13.38 26.93 -3.85
CA LEU A 490 -14.01 26.03 -4.81
C LEU A 490 -14.73 26.83 -5.90
N HIS A 491 -14.78 26.26 -7.10
CA HIS A 491 -15.63 26.80 -8.15
C HIS A 491 -17.10 26.71 -7.70
N LYS A 492 -17.89 27.70 -8.08
CA LYS A 492 -19.31 27.79 -7.74
C LYS A 492 -20.08 26.50 -8.04
N TRP A 493 -19.69 25.79 -9.08
CA TRP A 493 -20.30 24.52 -9.49
C TRP A 493 -20.00 23.37 -8.53
N SER A 494 -18.81 23.36 -7.96
CA SER A 494 -18.35 22.31 -7.03
C SER A 494 -18.73 22.55 -5.57
N MET A 495 -19.38 23.68 -5.29
CA MET A 495 -19.81 24.01 -3.92
C MET A 495 -20.78 22.96 -3.38
N PRO A 496 -20.59 22.47 -2.14
CA PRO A 496 -21.60 21.67 -1.47
C PRO A 496 -22.91 22.44 -1.28
N ASP A 497 -24.03 21.75 -1.48
CA ASP A 497 -25.34 22.37 -1.25
C ASP A 497 -25.70 22.37 0.25
N ASP A 498 -25.04 21.51 1.05
CA ASP A 498 -25.20 21.52 2.51
C ASP A 498 -23.97 20.90 3.21
N VAL A 499 -23.87 21.18 4.53
CA VAL A 499 -22.85 20.63 5.45
C VAL A 499 -23.52 20.00 6.66
N VAL A 500 -23.32 18.72 6.86
CA VAL A 500 -23.78 17.96 8.02
C VAL A 500 -22.63 17.63 8.94
N PHE A 501 -22.79 17.91 10.24
CA PHE A 501 -21.80 17.57 11.24
C PHE A 501 -22.11 16.24 11.90
N VAL A 502 -21.09 15.41 12.07
CA VAL A 502 -21.13 14.13 12.77
C VAL A 502 -20.04 14.08 13.83
N ASP A 503 -20.16 13.14 14.78
CA ASP A 503 -19.14 12.97 15.84
C ASP A 503 -17.87 12.29 15.29
N GLU A 504 -18.03 11.34 14.35
CA GLU A 504 -16.93 10.64 13.70
C GLU A 504 -17.30 10.23 12.26
N LEU A 505 -16.30 10.09 11.39
CA LEU A 505 -16.45 9.52 10.06
C LEU A 505 -16.12 8.02 10.06
N PRO A 506 -16.86 7.19 9.29
CA PRO A 506 -16.54 5.78 9.16
C PRO A 506 -15.25 5.56 8.37
N HIS A 507 -14.38 4.68 8.88
CA HIS A 507 -13.14 4.28 8.23
C HIS A 507 -13.12 2.78 7.94
N THR A 508 -12.33 2.40 6.93
CA THR A 508 -12.01 0.99 6.66
C THR A 508 -10.97 0.47 7.66
N ALA A 509 -10.78 -0.85 7.73
CA ALA A 509 -9.74 -1.46 8.55
C ALA A 509 -8.31 -0.96 8.22
N THR A 510 -8.11 -0.39 7.04
CA THR A 510 -6.85 0.22 6.60
C THR A 510 -6.77 1.73 6.88
N GLY A 511 -7.75 2.30 7.58
CA GLY A 511 -7.80 3.72 7.95
C GLY A 511 -8.24 4.69 6.84
N LYS A 512 -8.75 4.18 5.71
CA LYS A 512 -9.31 5.02 4.63
C LYS A 512 -10.77 5.36 4.93
N LEU A 513 -11.23 6.56 4.54
CA LEU A 513 -12.63 6.96 4.61
C LEU A 513 -13.54 5.93 3.90
N ASN A 514 -14.60 5.53 4.58
CA ASN A 514 -15.59 4.60 4.05
C ASN A 514 -16.81 5.35 3.52
N LYS A 515 -16.68 5.95 2.33
CA LYS A 515 -17.77 6.71 1.68
C LYS A 515 -19.00 5.84 1.34
N LEU A 516 -18.81 4.52 1.18
CA LEU A 516 -19.95 3.61 0.97
C LEU A 516 -20.86 3.57 2.19
N ALA A 517 -20.29 3.49 3.40
CA ALA A 517 -21.05 3.56 4.64
C ALA A 517 -21.78 4.90 4.77
N LEU A 518 -21.10 6.03 4.44
CA LEU A 518 -21.72 7.36 4.44
C LEU A 518 -22.89 7.45 3.47
N ARG A 519 -22.75 6.95 2.23
CA ARG A 519 -23.83 6.94 1.25
C ARG A 519 -25.04 6.17 1.76
N LYS A 520 -24.83 5.07 2.47
CA LYS A 520 -25.91 4.27 3.09
C LYS A 520 -26.55 5.03 4.26
N THR A 521 -25.74 5.65 5.12
CA THR A 521 -26.24 6.41 6.28
C THR A 521 -27.09 7.60 5.85
N PHE A 522 -26.72 8.26 4.76
CA PHE A 522 -27.41 9.45 4.22
C PHE A 522 -28.27 9.11 3.00
N GLU A 523 -28.71 7.86 2.81
CA GLU A 523 -29.48 7.43 1.63
C GLU A 523 -30.74 8.27 1.40
N ASP A 524 -31.48 8.57 2.45
CA ASP A 524 -32.73 9.34 2.44
C ASP A 524 -32.52 10.86 2.65
N TYR A 525 -31.27 11.33 2.62
CA TYR A 525 -30.98 12.75 2.84
C TYR A 525 -31.60 13.61 1.74
N GLN A 526 -32.29 14.68 2.14
CA GLN A 526 -32.85 15.67 1.25
C GLN A 526 -32.25 17.03 1.53
N PHE A 527 -31.78 17.70 0.48
CA PHE A 527 -31.26 19.05 0.61
C PHE A 527 -32.35 20.01 1.08
N PRO A 528 -32.02 21.00 1.93
CA PRO A 528 -32.94 22.07 2.28
C PRO A 528 -33.48 22.75 1.01
N VAL A 529 -34.78 22.94 0.95
CA VAL A 529 -35.39 23.67 -0.18
C VAL A 529 -34.87 25.11 -0.13
N ALA A 530 -34.17 25.55 -1.20
CA ALA A 530 -33.71 26.92 -1.30
C ALA A 530 -34.94 27.83 -1.24
N SER A 531 -35.03 28.63 -0.16
CA SER A 531 -36.11 29.59 0.06
C SER A 531 -36.00 30.80 -0.90
#